data_23907f6be57600e48e98a376a3b19b08
#
_entry.id   23907f6be57600e48e98a376a3b19b08
#
_cell.length_a   1.000
_cell.length_b   1.000
_cell.length_c   1.000
_cell.angle_alpha   90.00
_cell.angle_beta   90.00
_cell.angle_gamma   90.00
#
_symmetry.space_group_name_H-M   'P 1'
#
loop_
_entity.id
_entity.type
_entity.pdbx_description
1 polymer ?
#
loop_
_entity_poly.entity_id
_entity_poly.type
_entity_poly.pdbx_seq_one_letter_code
_entity_poly.pdbx_strand_id
1 'polypeptide(L)'
;MISFEPTDEQKMLIQTARAFAEEHLRRVARESDETGQVPEDVIARGWSLGLLPSNIPEAYGGFGEPSALTMALALEELGWGDLTLALYLMAPTAVAMPLLLYGTEAQKKDFLPRFCGESFVKAAAALL
;
A
#
# COMPACT_ATOMS: atom_id res chain seq x y z
N MET A 1 -27.14 -11.74 6.08
CA MET A 1 -27.20 -10.37 6.67
C MET A 1 -26.02 -9.58 6.17
N ILE A 2 -26.25 -8.37 5.70
CA ILE A 2 -25.16 -7.47 5.31
C ILE A 2 -24.66 -6.80 6.60
N SER A 3 -23.38 -6.94 6.92
CA SER A 3 -22.73 -6.24 8.02
C SER A 3 -21.86 -5.11 7.46
N PHE A 4 -21.93 -3.94 8.08
CA PHE A 4 -21.05 -2.80 7.79
C PHE A 4 -19.84 -2.73 8.74
N GLU A 5 -19.74 -3.68 9.66
CA GLU A 5 -18.60 -3.75 10.57
C GLU A 5 -17.40 -4.42 9.87
N PRO A 6 -16.18 -3.89 10.07
CA PRO A 6 -14.96 -4.54 9.60
C PRO A 6 -14.81 -5.96 10.17
N THR A 7 -14.27 -6.86 9.38
CA THR A 7 -13.87 -8.20 9.86
C THR A 7 -12.74 -8.09 10.89
N ASP A 8 -12.48 -9.16 11.62
CA ASP A 8 -11.39 -9.16 12.60
C ASP A 8 -10.01 -8.95 11.93
N GLU A 9 -9.81 -9.50 10.73
CA GLU A 9 -8.61 -9.26 9.93
C GLU A 9 -8.49 -7.79 9.52
N GLN A 10 -9.59 -7.18 9.08
CA GLN A 10 -9.62 -5.75 8.75
C GLN A 10 -9.36 -4.88 9.99
N LYS A 11 -9.89 -5.22 11.15
CA LYS A 11 -9.60 -4.51 12.41
C LYS A 11 -8.12 -4.58 12.78
N MET A 12 -7.49 -5.75 12.63
CA MET A 12 -6.05 -5.90 12.85
C MET A 12 -5.24 -5.05 11.87
N LEU A 13 -5.62 -5.02 10.60
CA LEU A 13 -4.95 -4.20 9.59
C LEU A 13 -5.10 -2.71 9.90
N ILE A 14 -6.29 -2.25 10.26
CA ILE A 14 -6.55 -0.87 10.69
C ILE A 14 -5.64 -0.49 11.86
N GLN A 15 -5.56 -1.34 12.89
CA GLN A 15 -4.70 -1.09 14.06
C GLN A 15 -3.23 -1.01 13.68
N THR A 16 -2.76 -1.91 12.81
CA THR A 16 -1.37 -1.94 12.34
C THR A 16 -1.05 -0.69 11.51
N ALA A 17 -1.93 -0.31 10.59
CA ALA A 17 -1.76 0.89 9.77
C ALA A 17 -1.79 2.16 10.63
N ARG A 18 -2.69 2.25 11.63
CA ARG A 18 -2.77 3.35 12.57
C ARG A 18 -1.49 3.47 13.41
N ALA A 19 -1.00 2.39 13.98
CA ALA A 19 0.23 2.38 14.76
C ALA A 19 1.43 2.86 13.93
N PHE A 20 1.57 2.37 12.70
CA PHE A 20 2.60 2.84 11.77
C PHE A 20 2.46 4.35 11.47
N ALA A 21 1.23 4.81 11.21
CA ALA A 21 0.96 6.22 10.94
C ALA A 21 1.35 7.12 12.12
N GLU A 22 1.01 6.74 13.35
CA GLU A 22 1.38 7.47 14.58
C GLU A 22 2.88 7.48 14.85
N GLU A 23 3.49 6.31 14.76
CA GLU A 23 4.89 6.13 15.17
C GLU A 23 5.90 6.63 14.13
N HIS A 24 5.53 6.60 12.85
CA HIS A 24 6.45 6.90 11.76
C HIS A 24 5.99 8.08 10.88
N LEU A 25 4.79 8.06 10.31
CA LEU A 25 4.39 9.08 9.34
C LEU A 25 4.23 10.46 10.00
N ARG A 26 3.48 10.56 11.09
CA ARG A 26 3.23 11.84 11.76
C ARG A 26 4.49 12.49 12.31
N ARG A 27 5.46 11.69 12.73
CA ARG A 27 6.72 12.22 13.30
C ARG A 27 7.59 12.92 12.26
N VAL A 28 7.53 12.49 11.01
CA VAL A 28 8.37 13.04 9.93
C VAL A 28 7.58 13.95 8.98
N ALA A 29 6.26 14.01 9.11
CA ALA A 29 5.37 14.73 8.19
C ALA A 29 5.78 16.19 8.00
N ARG A 30 6.01 16.90 9.09
CA ARG A 30 6.39 18.32 9.05
C ARG A 30 7.75 18.55 8.38
N GLU A 31 8.76 17.79 8.77
CA GLU A 31 10.10 17.91 8.18
C GLU A 31 10.08 17.55 6.70
N SER A 32 9.35 16.50 6.33
CA SER A 32 9.16 16.08 4.95
C SER A 32 8.50 17.17 4.10
N ASP A 33 7.47 17.82 4.66
CA ASP A 33 6.78 18.94 3.98
C ASP A 33 7.69 20.16 3.81
N GLU A 34 8.40 20.56 4.87
CA GLU A 34 9.31 21.73 4.84
C GLU A 34 10.52 21.52 3.91
N THR A 35 11.06 20.32 3.83
CA THR A 35 12.26 20.00 3.03
C THR A 35 11.96 19.49 1.63
N GLY A 36 10.73 19.01 1.37
CA GLY A 36 10.37 18.30 0.15
C GLY A 36 11.06 16.93 0.00
N GLN A 37 11.61 16.39 1.08
CA GLN A 37 12.31 15.10 1.06
C GLN A 37 11.40 13.98 1.58
N VAL A 38 11.48 12.83 0.92
CA VAL A 38 10.78 11.61 1.36
C VAL A 38 11.74 10.79 2.21
N PRO A 39 11.39 10.47 3.48
CA PRO A 39 12.25 9.67 4.35
C PRO A 39 12.24 8.20 3.89
N GLU A 40 13.30 7.77 3.24
CA GLU A 40 13.39 6.43 2.60
C GLU A 40 13.29 5.28 3.62
N ASP A 41 13.80 5.46 4.83
CA ASP A 41 13.68 4.46 5.90
C ASP A 41 12.23 4.28 6.38
N VAL A 42 11.46 5.35 6.46
CA VAL A 42 10.03 5.31 6.80
C VAL A 42 9.24 4.63 5.69
N ILE A 43 9.54 4.93 4.44
CA ILE A 43 8.89 4.27 3.28
C ILE A 43 9.23 2.77 3.25
N ALA A 44 10.48 2.40 3.51
CA ALA A 44 10.88 0.99 3.58
C ALA A 44 10.13 0.22 4.69
N ARG A 45 9.94 0.85 5.86
CA ARG A 45 9.13 0.28 6.96
C ARG A 45 7.65 0.15 6.57
N GLY A 46 7.09 1.16 5.93
CA GLY A 46 5.71 1.11 5.41
C GLY A 46 5.53 0.02 4.37
N TRP A 47 6.50 -0.16 3.49
CA TRP A 47 6.49 -1.25 2.50
C TRP A 47 6.47 -2.62 3.15
N SER A 48 7.23 -2.80 4.24
CA SER A 48 7.28 -4.06 5.00
C SER A 48 5.96 -4.45 5.67
N LEU A 49 4.97 -3.55 5.76
CA LEU A 49 3.62 -3.91 6.18
C LEU A 49 2.91 -4.86 5.19
N GLY A 50 3.40 -4.95 3.96
CA GLY A 50 2.88 -5.89 2.97
C GLY A 50 1.50 -5.54 2.42
N LEU A 51 1.08 -4.28 2.47
CA LEU A 51 -0.25 -3.85 2.03
C LEU A 51 -0.52 -4.15 0.55
N LEU A 52 0.44 -3.88 -0.33
CA LEU A 52 0.27 -4.17 -1.75
C LEU A 52 0.35 -5.67 -2.04
N PRO A 53 1.36 -6.43 -1.56
CA PRO A 53 1.39 -7.88 -1.75
C PRO A 53 0.18 -8.63 -1.20
N SER A 54 -0.48 -8.12 -0.15
CA SER A 54 -1.72 -8.72 0.38
C SER A 54 -2.91 -8.62 -0.57
N ASN A 55 -2.82 -7.78 -1.59
CA ASN A 55 -3.81 -7.64 -2.67
C ASN A 55 -3.38 -8.30 -3.99
N ILE A 56 -2.29 -9.04 -4.00
CA ILE A 56 -1.79 -9.78 -5.15
C ILE A 56 -1.90 -11.28 -4.85
N PRO A 57 -2.53 -12.08 -5.74
CA PRO A 57 -2.64 -13.52 -5.55
C PRO A 57 -1.29 -14.24 -5.47
N GLU A 58 -1.26 -15.38 -4.77
CA GLU A 58 -0.06 -16.24 -4.65
C GLU A 58 0.50 -16.66 -6.01
N ALA A 59 -0.37 -16.86 -7.01
CA ALA A 59 0.04 -17.18 -8.38
C ALA A 59 1.02 -16.17 -9.01
N TYR A 60 1.05 -14.93 -8.48
CA TYR A 60 1.90 -13.83 -8.94
C TYR A 60 2.86 -13.34 -7.85
N GLY A 61 3.08 -14.12 -6.81
CA GLY A 61 4.05 -13.84 -5.76
C GLY A 61 3.52 -13.07 -4.54
N GLY A 62 2.24 -12.72 -4.53
CA GLY A 62 1.58 -12.11 -3.36
C GLY A 62 1.11 -13.16 -2.35
N PHE A 63 0.29 -12.74 -1.41
CA PHE A 63 -0.23 -13.65 -0.38
C PHE A 63 -1.70 -13.39 0.00
N GLY A 64 -2.45 -12.72 -0.86
CA GLY A 64 -3.85 -12.44 -0.60
C GLY A 64 -4.70 -12.29 -1.86
N GLU A 65 -5.87 -11.72 -1.68
CA GLU A 65 -6.83 -11.45 -2.74
C GLU A 65 -7.15 -9.94 -2.80
N PRO A 66 -7.39 -9.38 -3.99
CA PRO A 66 -7.73 -7.97 -4.12
C PRO A 66 -8.97 -7.58 -3.32
N SER A 67 -8.85 -6.61 -2.46
CA SER A 67 -9.96 -6.06 -1.69
C SER A 67 -9.88 -4.54 -1.64
N ALA A 68 -10.71 -3.88 -2.43
CA ALA A 68 -10.80 -2.41 -2.45
C ALA A 68 -11.20 -1.84 -1.09
N LEU A 69 -12.12 -2.52 -0.38
CA LEU A 69 -12.55 -2.10 0.96
C LEU A 69 -11.39 -2.16 1.96
N THR A 70 -10.68 -3.28 2.02
CA THR A 70 -9.56 -3.46 2.93
C THR A 70 -8.45 -2.43 2.65
N MET A 71 -8.16 -2.17 1.39
CA MET A 71 -7.20 -1.15 0.98
C MET A 71 -7.65 0.26 1.37
N ALA A 72 -8.92 0.60 1.20
CA ALA A 72 -9.46 1.89 1.59
C ALA A 72 -9.35 2.12 3.11
N LEU A 73 -9.64 1.11 3.92
CA LEU A 73 -9.49 1.17 5.38
C LEU A 73 -8.03 1.40 5.80
N ALA A 74 -7.08 0.73 5.16
CA ALA A 74 -5.66 0.94 5.41
C ALA A 74 -5.20 2.34 4.99
N LEU A 75 -5.62 2.80 3.81
CA LEU A 75 -5.27 4.14 3.29
C LEU A 75 -5.84 5.28 4.14
N GLU A 76 -7.02 5.11 4.71
CA GLU A 76 -7.61 6.08 5.66
C GLU A 76 -6.68 6.30 6.85
N GLU A 77 -6.17 5.23 7.45
CA GLU A 77 -5.26 5.30 8.58
C GLU A 77 -3.89 5.88 8.22
N LEU A 78 -3.33 5.48 7.08
CA LEU A 78 -2.07 6.04 6.59
C LEU A 78 -2.21 7.53 6.26
N GLY A 79 -3.30 7.93 5.60
CA GLY A 79 -3.59 9.32 5.25
C GLY A 79 -3.82 10.22 6.48
N TRP A 80 -4.37 9.65 7.55
CA TRP A 80 -4.43 10.33 8.85
C TRP A 80 -3.03 10.64 9.40
N GLY A 81 -2.05 9.76 9.16
CA GLY A 81 -0.65 9.99 9.51
C GLY A 81 -0.04 11.13 8.71
N ASP A 82 -0.01 11.00 7.40
CA ASP A 82 0.36 12.01 6.41
C ASP A 82 -0.10 11.57 5.02
N LEU A 83 -0.92 12.37 4.37
CA LEU A 83 -1.51 12.01 3.08
C LEU A 83 -0.45 11.90 1.97
N THR A 84 0.52 12.81 1.93
CA THR A 84 1.55 12.83 0.89
C THR A 84 2.44 11.59 0.96
N LEU A 85 2.90 11.25 2.16
CA LEU A 85 3.71 10.04 2.37
C LEU A 85 2.91 8.75 2.15
N ALA A 86 1.62 8.74 2.54
CA ALA A 86 0.73 7.63 2.25
C ALA A 86 0.54 7.42 0.74
N LEU A 87 0.31 8.49 -0.03
CA LEU A 87 0.20 8.43 -1.49
C LEU A 87 1.51 7.98 -2.14
N TYR A 88 2.66 8.46 -1.64
CA TYR A 88 3.96 8.03 -2.14
C TYR A 88 4.19 6.53 -1.90
N LEU A 89 3.93 6.05 -0.68
CA LEU A 89 4.07 4.63 -0.32
C LEU A 89 3.17 3.73 -1.16
N MET A 90 1.95 4.19 -1.46
CA MET A 90 0.94 3.40 -2.16
C MET A 90 0.87 3.67 -3.68
N ALA A 91 1.71 4.57 -4.22
CA ALA A 91 1.77 4.85 -5.65
C ALA A 91 1.96 3.59 -6.53
N PRO A 92 2.78 2.59 -6.14
CA PRO A 92 2.90 1.35 -6.90
C PRO A 92 1.58 0.60 -7.10
N THR A 93 0.59 0.77 -6.21
CA THR A 93 -0.74 0.17 -6.34
C THR A 93 -1.46 0.64 -7.61
N ALA A 94 -1.25 1.90 -8.00
CA ALA A 94 -1.84 2.45 -9.22
C ALA A 94 -1.29 1.80 -10.51
N VAL A 95 -0.17 1.10 -10.42
CA VAL A 95 0.39 0.30 -11.53
C VAL A 95 0.00 -1.16 -11.39
N ALA A 96 0.13 -1.74 -10.20
CA ALA A 96 -0.09 -3.17 -9.96
C ALA A 96 -1.58 -3.56 -10.11
N MET A 97 -2.52 -2.75 -9.63
CA MET A 97 -3.94 -3.13 -9.68
C MET A 97 -4.52 -3.16 -11.11
N PRO A 98 -4.33 -2.14 -11.96
CA PRO A 98 -4.76 -2.24 -13.37
C PRO A 98 -4.11 -3.42 -14.10
N LEU A 99 -2.83 -3.69 -13.82
CA LEU A 99 -2.14 -4.83 -14.40
C LEU A 99 -2.76 -6.16 -13.96
N LEU A 100 -3.09 -6.31 -12.67
CA LEU A 100 -3.75 -7.49 -12.14
C LEU A 100 -5.14 -7.70 -12.76
N LEU A 101 -5.91 -6.63 -12.93
CA LEU A 101 -7.28 -6.70 -13.42
C LEU A 101 -7.37 -6.87 -14.95
N TYR A 102 -6.48 -6.23 -15.69
CA TYR A 102 -6.60 -6.10 -17.14
C TYR A 102 -5.38 -6.58 -17.95
N GLY A 103 -4.26 -6.87 -17.29
CA GLY A 103 -3.06 -7.38 -17.95
C GLY A 103 -3.24 -8.77 -18.54
N THR A 104 -2.44 -9.12 -19.54
CA THR A 104 -2.33 -10.50 -20.01
C THR A 104 -1.63 -11.38 -18.97
N GLU A 105 -1.81 -12.70 -19.05
CA GLU A 105 -1.13 -13.63 -18.14
C GLU A 105 0.41 -13.49 -18.19
N ALA A 106 0.97 -13.23 -19.36
CA ALA A 106 2.40 -13.00 -19.53
C ALA A 106 2.84 -11.72 -18.78
N GLN A 107 2.08 -10.63 -18.91
CA GLN A 107 2.36 -9.37 -18.20
C GLN A 107 2.23 -9.54 -16.68
N LYS A 108 1.19 -10.20 -16.22
CA LYS A 108 0.98 -10.45 -14.79
C LYS A 108 2.14 -11.24 -14.18
N LYS A 109 2.55 -12.32 -14.84
CA LYS A 109 3.66 -13.18 -14.40
C LYS A 109 5.02 -12.48 -14.41
N ASP A 110 5.24 -11.56 -15.34
CA ASP A 110 6.50 -10.83 -15.44
C ASP A 110 6.57 -9.66 -14.43
N PHE A 111 5.49 -8.89 -14.30
CA PHE A 111 5.54 -7.63 -13.55
C PHE A 111 5.05 -7.72 -12.11
N LEU A 112 3.98 -8.46 -11.81
CA LEU A 112 3.40 -8.47 -10.46
C LEU A 112 4.36 -8.98 -9.38
N PRO A 113 5.21 -10.01 -9.61
CA PRO A 113 6.17 -10.44 -8.60
C PRO A 113 7.14 -9.36 -8.15
N ARG A 114 7.41 -8.37 -8.99
CA ARG A 114 8.31 -7.24 -8.66
C ARG A 114 7.77 -6.38 -7.53
N PHE A 115 6.43 -6.33 -7.35
CA PHE A 115 5.76 -5.59 -6.27
C PHE A 115 5.63 -6.39 -4.97
N CYS A 116 6.09 -7.63 -4.96
CA CYS A 116 5.97 -8.53 -3.80
C CYS A 116 7.31 -8.74 -3.07
N GLY A 117 8.39 -8.09 -3.52
CA GLY A 117 9.70 -8.16 -2.91
C GLY A 117 9.83 -7.32 -1.63
N GLU A 118 10.95 -7.50 -0.93
CA GLU A 118 11.22 -6.80 0.34
C GLU A 118 11.53 -5.30 0.16
N SER A 119 12.02 -4.90 -1.01
CA SER A 119 12.41 -3.52 -1.28
C SER A 119 11.27 -2.74 -1.93
N PHE A 120 11.09 -1.50 -1.48
CA PHE A 120 10.13 -0.57 -2.08
C PHE A 120 10.40 -0.36 -3.58
N VAL A 121 9.36 -0.50 -4.37
CA VAL A 121 9.41 -0.30 -5.82
C VAL A 121 8.80 1.05 -6.16
N LYS A 122 9.64 1.97 -6.67
CA LYS A 122 9.17 3.27 -7.16
C LYS A 122 8.41 3.07 -8.48
N ALA A 123 7.10 3.18 -8.44
CA ALA A 123 6.24 3.10 -9.60
C ALA A 123 5.06 4.06 -9.45
N ALA A 124 4.63 4.68 -10.53
CA ALA A 124 3.48 5.57 -10.55
C ALA A 124 2.78 5.49 -11.91
N ALA A 125 1.50 5.83 -11.93
CA ALA A 125 0.70 5.94 -13.13
C ALA A 125 0.34 7.41 -13.39
N ALA A 126 0.36 7.83 -14.65
CA ALA A 126 -0.13 9.12 -15.09
C ALA A 126 -1.21 8.91 -16.15
N LEU A 127 -2.35 9.59 -15.96
CA LEU A 127 -3.45 9.63 -16.91
C LEU A 127 -3.48 11.04 -17.53
N LEU A 128 -3.45 11.09 -18.85
CA LEU A 128 -3.48 12.33 -19.64
C LEU A 128 -4.84 12.48 -20.33
#